data_d56b754a8fc7cdd722b84ab64acb11e5
#
_entry.id   d56b754a8fc7cdd722b84ab64acb11e5
#
_cell.length_a   1.000
_cell.length_b   1.000
_cell.length_c   1.000
_cell.angle_alpha   90.00
_cell.angle_beta   90.00
_cell.angle_gamma   90.00
#
_symmetry.space_group_name_H-M   'P 1'
#
loop_
_entity.id
_entity.type
_entity.pdbx_description
1 polymer ?
#
loop_
_entity_poly.entity_id
_entity_poly.type
_entity_poly.pdbx_seq_one_letter_code
_entity_poly.pdbx_strand_id
1 'polypeptide(L)'
;MCKKLCFIATIESTLESFVIPAAYVFKEKGYDVSLLCSMSDHFVEKYSKDFRLINVKMNRGISIRDVLIKPFEFYKIFKCENFDYVQYATTNASFYACIPAKLLKIKTRVYCSWGLLYVGFNGVKRTIYKFIEKIMCKTATHITVASYKNMEVAAKDGVLDKKKSSVIGAGGTVGVDLSVFDFSKRGQYKFEVQKEYPVLEDKIVFGYVGRIETDKGINELLMAFQKTNNPDFALLMIGRFDDLRCDLDPEILKWAKSNENVIFHGFSCEIPKYMSAMDILVHPTYREGFSMVIQQAMAMGCAIITTNVPGPSEVIEKGKSGLLVPDRTID
;
A
#
# COMPACT_ATOMS: atom_id res chain seq x y z
N MET A 1 13.66 -31.25 10.74
CA MET A 1 14.26 -29.91 10.76
C MET A 1 13.15 -28.90 10.55
N CYS A 2 13.14 -27.82 11.32
CA CYS A 2 12.22 -26.71 11.14
C CYS A 2 12.51 -26.02 9.79
N LYS A 3 11.46 -25.73 9.00
CA LYS A 3 11.63 -25.04 7.71
C LYS A 3 11.92 -23.58 7.94
N LYS A 4 12.97 -23.07 7.29
CA LYS A 4 13.39 -21.66 7.36
C LYS A 4 12.68 -20.82 6.32
N LEU A 5 11.98 -19.80 6.78
CA LEU A 5 11.20 -18.89 5.96
C LEU A 5 11.71 -17.46 6.13
N CYS A 6 11.83 -16.70 5.03
CA CYS A 6 12.20 -15.29 5.06
C CYS A 6 11.16 -14.42 4.35
N PHE A 7 10.62 -13.45 5.07
CA PHE A 7 9.83 -12.35 4.50
C PHE A 7 10.71 -11.15 4.21
N ILE A 8 10.56 -10.57 3.02
CA ILE A 8 11.47 -9.56 2.49
C ILE A 8 10.66 -8.37 1.95
N ALA A 9 10.95 -7.18 2.44
CA ALA A 9 10.40 -5.92 1.94
C ALA A 9 11.49 -4.83 1.96
N THR A 10 11.25 -3.69 1.30
CA THR A 10 12.25 -2.61 1.27
C THR A 10 12.42 -1.93 2.62
N ILE A 11 11.32 -1.71 3.34
CA ILE A 11 11.28 -0.96 4.61
C ILE A 11 10.39 -1.65 5.65
N GLU A 12 10.67 -1.38 6.91
CA GLU A 12 9.99 -1.94 8.07
C GLU A 12 8.48 -1.67 8.10
N SER A 13 8.04 -0.45 7.77
CA SER A 13 6.61 -0.12 7.77
C SER A 13 5.79 -0.97 6.79
N THR A 14 6.41 -1.47 5.72
CA THR A 14 5.77 -2.44 4.82
C THR A 14 5.63 -3.80 5.46
N LEU A 15 6.64 -4.26 6.22
CA LEU A 15 6.55 -5.51 6.98
C LEU A 15 5.48 -5.39 8.06
N GLU A 16 5.45 -4.30 8.82
CA GLU A 16 4.45 -4.08 9.87
C GLU A 16 3.02 -4.09 9.32
N SER A 17 2.79 -3.36 8.23
CA SER A 17 1.45 -3.20 7.67
C SER A 17 0.92 -4.45 6.94
N PHE A 18 1.80 -5.27 6.34
CA PHE A 18 1.37 -6.29 5.38
C PHE A 18 1.93 -7.69 5.62
N VAL A 19 2.87 -7.87 6.56
CA VAL A 19 3.57 -9.15 6.72
C VAL A 19 3.53 -9.69 8.15
N ILE A 20 3.69 -8.85 9.15
CA ILE A 20 3.80 -9.28 10.56
C ILE A 20 2.65 -10.21 11.00
N PRO A 21 1.36 -9.94 10.69
CA PRO A 21 0.28 -10.87 11.07
C PRO A 21 0.51 -12.27 10.49
N ALA A 22 0.88 -12.37 9.22
CA ALA A 22 1.19 -13.66 8.59
C ALA A 22 2.45 -14.31 9.18
N ALA A 23 3.47 -13.51 9.52
CA ALA A 23 4.72 -14.00 10.11
C ALA A 23 4.46 -14.71 11.46
N TYR A 24 3.59 -14.17 12.31
CA TYR A 24 3.18 -14.83 13.55
C TYR A 24 2.47 -16.16 13.29
N VAL A 25 1.54 -16.21 12.33
CA VAL A 25 0.86 -17.45 11.94
C VAL A 25 1.85 -18.53 11.50
N PHE A 26 2.87 -18.17 10.70
CA PHE A 26 3.90 -19.13 10.30
C PHE A 26 4.77 -19.58 11.49
N LYS A 27 5.11 -18.68 12.42
CA LYS A 27 5.84 -19.01 13.65
C LYS A 27 5.06 -20.01 14.50
N GLU A 28 3.76 -19.78 14.71
CA GLU A 28 2.85 -20.68 15.44
C GLU A 28 2.77 -22.07 14.79
N LYS A 29 2.86 -22.13 13.46
CA LYS A 29 2.93 -23.39 12.71
C LYS A 29 4.31 -24.06 12.74
N GLY A 30 5.25 -23.54 13.52
CA GLY A 30 6.57 -24.14 13.75
C GLY A 30 7.61 -23.82 12.67
N TYR A 31 7.43 -22.76 11.88
CA TYR A 31 8.46 -22.27 10.98
C TYR A 31 9.49 -21.40 11.70
N ASP A 32 10.76 -21.49 11.30
CA ASP A 32 11.81 -20.53 11.70
C ASP A 32 11.70 -19.30 10.78
N VAL A 33 11.11 -18.23 11.30
CA VAL A 33 10.74 -17.05 10.53
C VAL A 33 11.77 -15.93 10.67
N SER A 34 12.29 -15.49 9.54
CA SER A 34 13.19 -14.33 9.41
C SER A 34 12.49 -13.17 8.72
N LEU A 35 12.81 -11.94 9.13
CA LEU A 35 12.36 -10.69 8.50
C LEU A 35 13.58 -9.97 7.93
N LEU A 36 13.52 -9.55 6.66
CA LEU A 36 14.60 -8.84 5.98
C LEU A 36 14.07 -7.54 5.39
N CYS A 37 14.58 -6.40 5.85
CA CYS A 37 14.31 -5.07 5.31
C CYS A 37 15.35 -4.05 5.80
N SER A 38 15.17 -2.78 5.42
CA SER A 38 15.84 -1.67 6.11
C SER A 38 15.09 -1.38 7.42
N MET A 39 15.78 -1.52 8.55
CA MET A 39 15.22 -1.50 9.91
C MET A 39 15.75 -0.33 10.72
N SER A 40 14.89 0.27 11.54
CA SER A 40 15.27 1.17 12.64
C SER A 40 15.58 0.39 13.92
N ASP A 41 16.21 1.06 14.88
CA ASP A 41 16.46 0.46 16.19
C ASP A 41 15.15 0.13 16.92
N HIS A 42 14.12 0.96 16.75
CA HIS A 42 12.79 0.72 17.31
C HIS A 42 12.15 -0.58 16.76
N PHE A 43 12.25 -0.82 15.45
CA PHE A 43 11.74 -2.06 14.86
C PHE A 43 12.51 -3.29 15.39
N VAL A 44 13.82 -3.16 15.52
CA VAL A 44 14.67 -4.23 16.07
C VAL A 44 14.31 -4.52 17.53
N GLU A 45 14.15 -3.52 18.36
CA GLU A 45 13.74 -3.68 19.76
C GLU A 45 12.39 -4.38 19.89
N LYS A 46 11.42 -3.99 19.04
CA LYS A 46 10.04 -4.50 19.06
C LYS A 46 9.95 -5.98 18.66
N TYR A 47 10.71 -6.42 17.65
CA TYR A 47 10.50 -7.74 17.02
C TYR A 47 11.63 -8.75 17.19
N SER A 48 12.79 -8.36 17.76
CA SER A 48 13.97 -9.25 17.88
C SER A 48 13.75 -10.48 18.76
N LYS A 49 12.82 -10.42 19.71
CA LYS A 49 12.44 -11.55 20.57
C LYS A 49 11.59 -12.60 19.84
N ASP A 50 10.92 -12.19 18.77
CA ASP A 50 9.95 -13.03 18.05
C ASP A 50 10.50 -13.60 16.77
N PHE A 51 11.34 -12.85 16.05
CA PHE A 51 11.82 -13.18 14.73
C PHE A 51 13.33 -12.98 14.61
N ARG A 52 13.94 -13.77 13.70
CA ARG A 52 15.30 -13.47 13.25
C ARG A 52 15.26 -12.25 12.34
N LEU A 53 15.95 -11.18 12.72
CA LEU A 53 15.99 -9.92 11.98
C LEU A 53 17.28 -9.80 11.16
N ILE A 54 17.14 -9.45 9.88
CA ILE A 54 18.25 -9.25 8.94
C ILE A 54 18.14 -7.84 8.38
N ASN A 55 18.93 -6.92 8.93
CA ASN A 55 18.91 -5.52 8.52
C ASN A 55 19.77 -5.30 7.26
N VAL A 56 19.12 -4.93 6.16
CA VAL A 56 19.77 -4.59 4.89
C VAL A 56 19.30 -3.21 4.47
N LYS A 57 20.19 -2.23 4.47
CA LYS A 57 19.87 -0.87 4.01
C LYS A 57 19.46 -0.88 2.53
N MET A 58 18.25 -0.47 2.27
CA MET A 58 17.66 -0.33 0.93
C MET A 58 16.99 1.02 0.79
N ASN A 59 17.28 1.73 -0.29
CA ASN A 59 16.68 3.03 -0.57
C ASN A 59 15.34 2.86 -1.31
N ARG A 60 14.44 3.84 -1.13
CA ARG A 60 13.29 4.01 -2.03
C ARG A 60 13.78 4.60 -3.35
N GLY A 61 13.28 4.11 -4.48
CA GLY A 61 13.72 4.52 -5.80
C GLY A 61 14.83 3.64 -6.38
N ILE A 62 15.19 3.86 -7.66
CA ILE A 62 16.23 3.08 -8.34
C ILE A 62 17.57 3.76 -8.11
N SER A 63 18.50 3.03 -7.49
CA SER A 63 19.92 3.36 -7.44
C SER A 63 20.69 2.38 -8.31
N ILE A 64 21.41 2.86 -9.32
CA ILE A 64 22.23 2.02 -10.21
C ILE A 64 23.24 1.21 -9.37
N ARG A 65 23.83 1.82 -8.36
CA ARG A 65 24.75 1.15 -7.43
C ARG A 65 24.08 0.00 -6.71
N ASP A 66 22.86 0.22 -6.18
CA ASP A 66 22.13 -0.80 -5.43
C ASP A 66 21.69 -1.96 -6.33
N VAL A 67 21.28 -1.66 -7.57
CA VAL A 67 20.92 -2.67 -8.58
C VAL A 67 22.09 -3.63 -8.85
N LEU A 68 23.34 -3.15 -8.83
CA LEU A 68 24.53 -3.97 -9.06
C LEU A 68 25.02 -4.69 -7.79
N ILE A 69 24.97 -4.06 -6.64
CA ILE A 69 25.59 -4.55 -5.39
C ILE A 69 24.63 -5.40 -4.58
N LYS A 70 23.37 -4.98 -4.44
CA LYS A 70 22.39 -5.64 -3.55
C LYS A 70 22.11 -7.11 -3.90
N PRO A 71 22.00 -7.52 -5.17
CA PRO A 71 21.85 -8.94 -5.48
C PRO A 71 23.00 -9.84 -4.95
N PHE A 72 24.23 -9.33 -4.92
CA PHE A 72 25.37 -10.08 -4.33
C PHE A 72 25.28 -10.16 -2.81
N GLU A 73 24.84 -9.08 -2.14
CA GLU A 73 24.59 -9.07 -0.72
C GLU A 73 23.49 -10.09 -0.34
N PHE A 74 22.37 -10.07 -1.06
CA PHE A 74 21.28 -11.03 -0.89
C PHE A 74 21.73 -12.48 -1.16
N TYR A 75 22.57 -12.69 -2.18
CA TYR A 75 23.12 -14.02 -2.45
C TYR A 75 23.95 -14.56 -1.27
N LYS A 76 24.80 -13.73 -0.66
CA LYS A 76 25.59 -14.11 0.53
C LYS A 76 24.69 -14.44 1.72
N ILE A 77 23.69 -13.59 1.98
CA ILE A 77 22.72 -13.81 3.06
C ILE A 77 21.98 -15.14 2.83
N PHE A 78 21.39 -15.35 1.66
CA PHE A 78 20.61 -16.55 1.38
C PHE A 78 21.45 -17.82 1.43
N LYS A 79 22.71 -17.76 0.99
CA LYS A 79 23.66 -18.88 1.07
C LYS A 79 24.00 -19.23 2.52
N CYS A 80 24.19 -18.22 3.37
CA CYS A 80 24.50 -18.40 4.79
C CYS A 80 23.29 -18.94 5.57
N GLU A 81 22.11 -18.33 5.36
CA GLU A 81 20.89 -18.66 6.11
C GLU A 81 20.23 -19.97 5.65
N ASN A 82 20.43 -20.36 4.38
CA ASN A 82 19.89 -21.59 3.79
C ASN A 82 18.36 -21.71 3.94
N PHE A 83 17.62 -20.70 3.41
CA PHE A 83 16.16 -20.67 3.44
C PHE A 83 15.51 -21.74 2.56
N ASP A 84 14.43 -22.35 3.04
CA ASP A 84 13.54 -23.23 2.26
C ASP A 84 12.51 -22.43 1.46
N TYR A 85 12.10 -21.28 2.03
CA TYR A 85 11.04 -20.42 1.52
C TYR A 85 11.46 -18.96 1.62
N VAL A 86 11.28 -18.20 0.55
CA VAL A 86 11.41 -16.76 0.55
C VAL A 86 10.18 -16.12 -0.07
N GLN A 87 9.66 -15.10 0.60
CA GLN A 87 8.57 -14.27 0.11
C GLN A 87 9.04 -12.83 0.04
N TYR A 88 8.97 -12.24 -1.11
CA TYR A 88 9.43 -10.88 -1.34
C TYR A 88 8.33 -10.01 -1.94
N ALA A 89 8.26 -8.80 -1.42
CA ALA A 89 7.34 -7.75 -1.83
C ALA A 89 8.09 -6.42 -2.01
N THR A 90 7.44 -5.46 -2.62
CA THR A 90 8.00 -4.16 -3.05
C THR A 90 9.07 -4.31 -4.13
N THR A 91 9.13 -3.33 -5.05
CA THR A 91 9.92 -3.47 -6.28
C THR A 91 11.41 -3.67 -6.02
N ASN A 92 12.03 -2.85 -5.15
CA ASN A 92 13.48 -2.91 -4.92
C ASN A 92 13.88 -4.21 -4.23
N ALA A 93 13.25 -4.54 -3.10
CA ALA A 93 13.56 -5.75 -2.35
C ALA A 93 13.33 -7.01 -3.19
N SER A 94 12.23 -7.06 -3.94
CA SER A 94 11.91 -8.18 -4.82
C SER A 94 12.93 -8.34 -5.94
N PHE A 95 13.36 -7.25 -6.55
CA PHE A 95 14.36 -7.28 -7.61
C PHE A 95 15.72 -7.76 -7.09
N TYR A 96 16.14 -7.31 -5.90
CA TYR A 96 17.41 -7.74 -5.30
C TYR A 96 17.39 -9.20 -4.84
N ALA A 97 16.23 -9.71 -4.40
CA ALA A 97 16.06 -11.06 -3.89
C ALA A 97 15.84 -12.12 -4.98
N CYS A 98 15.15 -11.78 -6.07
CA CYS A 98 14.58 -12.77 -7.00
C CYS A 98 15.64 -13.59 -7.75
N ILE A 99 16.72 -12.96 -8.21
CA ILE A 99 17.80 -13.64 -8.94
C ILE A 99 18.64 -14.51 -8.00
N PRO A 100 19.16 -13.99 -6.85
CA PRO A 100 19.87 -14.83 -5.87
C PRO A 100 19.07 -16.04 -5.41
N ALA A 101 17.78 -15.85 -5.11
CA ALA A 101 16.91 -16.94 -4.68
C ALA A 101 16.79 -18.04 -5.76
N LYS A 102 16.72 -17.66 -7.03
CA LYS A 102 16.70 -18.61 -8.16
C LYS A 102 18.02 -19.31 -8.34
N LEU A 103 19.16 -18.60 -8.27
CA LEU A 103 20.51 -19.16 -8.43
C LEU A 103 20.82 -20.19 -7.35
N LEU A 104 20.44 -19.91 -6.11
CA LEU A 104 20.59 -20.82 -4.97
C LEU A 104 19.54 -21.94 -4.94
N LYS A 105 18.64 -21.97 -5.94
CA LYS A 105 17.59 -22.99 -6.07
C LYS A 105 16.68 -23.09 -4.82
N ILE A 106 16.44 -21.97 -4.12
CA ILE A 106 15.50 -21.95 -3.00
C ILE A 106 14.16 -22.53 -3.48
N LYS A 107 13.66 -23.54 -2.76
CA LYS A 107 12.56 -24.39 -3.23
C LYS A 107 11.28 -23.60 -3.49
N THR A 108 10.92 -22.70 -2.58
CA THR A 108 9.72 -21.87 -2.68
C THR A 108 10.11 -20.40 -2.71
N ARG A 109 9.76 -19.73 -3.80
CA ARG A 109 10.04 -18.33 -4.07
C ARG A 109 8.75 -17.63 -4.45
N VAL A 110 8.14 -16.95 -3.49
CA VAL A 110 6.86 -16.26 -3.68
C VAL A 110 7.12 -14.77 -3.94
N TYR A 111 6.64 -14.29 -5.07
CA TYR A 111 6.61 -12.87 -5.37
C TYR A 111 5.21 -12.31 -5.06
N CYS A 112 5.17 -11.28 -4.21
CA CYS A 112 3.94 -10.55 -3.89
C CYS A 112 3.83 -9.30 -4.75
N SER A 113 3.03 -9.37 -5.81
CA SER A 113 2.71 -8.23 -6.67
C SER A 113 1.54 -7.44 -6.07
N TRP A 114 1.87 -6.52 -5.17
CA TRP A 114 0.89 -5.69 -4.45
C TRP A 114 0.45 -4.45 -5.21
N GLY A 115 0.76 -4.39 -6.47
CA GLY A 115 0.42 -3.32 -7.39
C GLY A 115 1.41 -3.24 -8.54
N LEU A 116 0.95 -2.80 -9.70
CA LEU A 116 1.75 -2.76 -10.92
C LEU A 116 2.39 -1.38 -11.09
N LEU A 117 3.63 -1.24 -10.63
CA LEU A 117 4.32 0.07 -10.66
C LEU A 117 4.45 0.62 -12.07
N TYR A 118 4.70 -0.22 -13.08
CA TYR A 118 4.90 0.19 -14.46
C TYR A 118 3.64 0.83 -15.11
N VAL A 119 2.46 0.54 -14.60
CA VAL A 119 1.19 1.10 -15.13
C VAL A 119 1.11 2.62 -14.89
N GLY A 120 1.75 3.13 -13.83
CA GLY A 120 1.79 4.56 -13.53
C GLY A 120 2.78 5.38 -14.36
N PHE A 121 3.52 4.75 -15.29
CA PHE A 121 4.53 5.44 -16.11
C PHE A 121 4.26 5.30 -17.61
N ASN A 122 4.84 6.21 -18.40
CA ASN A 122 4.82 6.21 -19.86
C ASN A 122 6.23 6.06 -20.44
N GLY A 123 6.32 5.79 -21.74
CA GLY A 123 7.57 5.75 -22.51
C GLY A 123 8.62 4.76 -21.95
N VAL A 124 9.88 5.18 -21.99
CA VAL A 124 11.03 4.35 -21.61
C VAL A 124 10.95 3.88 -20.14
N LYS A 125 10.50 4.75 -19.24
CA LYS A 125 10.36 4.42 -17.82
C LYS A 125 9.38 3.27 -17.61
N ARG A 126 8.23 3.28 -18.30
CA ARG A 126 7.27 2.16 -18.28
C ARG A 126 7.93 0.85 -18.73
N THR A 127 8.69 0.90 -19.83
CA THR A 127 9.36 -0.28 -20.40
C THR A 127 10.36 -0.89 -19.42
N ILE A 128 11.16 -0.06 -18.75
CA ILE A 128 12.14 -0.50 -17.75
C ILE A 128 11.44 -1.18 -16.56
N TYR A 129 10.44 -0.53 -15.97
CA TYR A 129 9.73 -1.12 -14.84
C TYR A 129 8.95 -2.37 -15.22
N LYS A 130 8.36 -2.42 -16.42
CA LYS A 130 7.71 -3.62 -16.96
C LYS A 130 8.69 -4.78 -17.13
N PHE A 131 9.92 -4.50 -17.58
CA PHE A 131 10.97 -5.50 -17.69
C PHE A 131 11.42 -6.04 -16.33
N ILE A 132 11.62 -5.14 -15.34
CA ILE A 132 11.95 -5.51 -13.96
C ILE A 132 10.86 -6.42 -13.38
N GLU A 133 9.59 -6.06 -13.51
CA GLU A 133 8.43 -6.83 -13.06
C GLU A 133 8.43 -8.23 -13.71
N LYS A 134 8.69 -8.30 -15.02
CA LYS A 134 8.78 -9.56 -15.75
C LYS A 134 9.90 -10.48 -15.24
N ILE A 135 11.04 -9.94 -14.86
CA ILE A 135 12.14 -10.72 -14.25
C ILE A 135 11.69 -11.28 -12.90
N MET A 136 11.09 -10.48 -12.03
CA MET A 136 10.60 -10.93 -10.74
C MET A 136 9.56 -12.03 -10.89
N CYS A 137 8.58 -11.84 -11.78
CA CYS A 137 7.59 -12.86 -12.10
C CYS A 137 8.22 -14.14 -12.66
N LYS A 138 9.18 -14.04 -13.60
CA LYS A 138 9.81 -15.21 -14.24
C LYS A 138 10.65 -16.05 -13.27
N THR A 139 11.26 -15.43 -12.28
CA THR A 139 12.13 -16.09 -11.30
C THR A 139 11.36 -16.72 -10.13
N ALA A 140 10.18 -16.23 -9.83
CA ALA A 140 9.30 -16.75 -8.79
C ALA A 140 8.76 -18.15 -9.16
N THR A 141 8.56 -19.00 -8.14
CA THR A 141 7.83 -20.27 -8.27
C THR A 141 6.33 -20.06 -8.18
N HIS A 142 5.92 -19.06 -7.43
CA HIS A 142 4.52 -18.63 -7.27
C HIS A 142 4.42 -17.11 -7.17
N ILE A 143 3.32 -16.56 -7.66
CA ILE A 143 3.05 -15.11 -7.63
C ILE A 143 1.70 -14.91 -6.93
N THR A 144 1.69 -14.11 -5.86
CA THR A 144 0.45 -13.62 -5.27
C THR A 144 0.17 -12.22 -5.80
N VAL A 145 -1.01 -12.02 -6.36
CA VAL A 145 -1.42 -10.72 -6.92
C VAL A 145 -2.52 -10.14 -6.05
N ALA A 146 -2.46 -8.85 -5.80
CA ALA A 146 -3.40 -8.20 -4.88
C ALA A 146 -4.85 -8.16 -5.42
N SER A 147 -5.06 -8.21 -6.75
CA SER A 147 -6.40 -8.17 -7.34
C SER A 147 -6.49 -8.92 -8.67
N TYR A 148 -7.68 -9.36 -9.01
CA TYR A 148 -7.95 -10.08 -10.27
C TYR A 148 -7.70 -9.19 -11.50
N LYS A 149 -8.14 -7.92 -11.47
CA LYS A 149 -7.92 -6.98 -12.58
C LYS A 149 -6.43 -6.67 -12.77
N ASN A 150 -5.66 -6.51 -11.69
CA ASN A 150 -4.21 -6.35 -11.79
C ASN A 150 -3.55 -7.61 -12.39
N MET A 151 -4.01 -8.80 -12.00
CA MET A 151 -3.53 -10.06 -12.59
C MET A 151 -3.83 -10.13 -14.09
N GLU A 152 -5.02 -9.71 -14.51
CA GLU A 152 -5.41 -9.69 -15.92
C GLU A 152 -4.58 -8.68 -16.74
N VAL A 153 -4.38 -7.46 -16.21
CA VAL A 153 -3.54 -6.44 -16.85
C VAL A 153 -2.12 -6.95 -17.01
N ALA A 154 -1.51 -7.52 -15.96
CA ALA A 154 -0.14 -8.01 -16.01
C ALA A 154 0.00 -9.23 -16.95
N ALA A 155 -1.00 -10.10 -17.03
CA ALA A 155 -1.02 -11.23 -17.96
C ALA A 155 -1.17 -10.76 -19.41
N LYS A 156 -2.08 -9.83 -19.70
CA LYS A 156 -2.28 -9.22 -21.04
C LYS A 156 -0.99 -8.51 -21.49
N ASP A 157 -0.29 -7.88 -20.57
CA ASP A 157 0.99 -7.22 -20.84
C ASP A 157 2.16 -8.21 -21.00
N GLY A 158 1.95 -9.51 -20.85
CA GLY A 158 2.98 -10.55 -20.95
C GLY A 158 4.04 -10.48 -19.84
N VAL A 159 3.64 -9.98 -18.66
CA VAL A 159 4.51 -9.81 -17.48
C VAL A 159 4.48 -11.04 -16.59
N LEU A 160 3.30 -11.59 -16.33
CA LEU A 160 3.13 -12.77 -15.48
C LEU A 160 2.47 -13.94 -16.21
N ASP A 161 2.70 -15.15 -15.68
CA ASP A 161 2.03 -16.37 -16.11
C ASP A 161 0.92 -16.72 -15.11
N LYS A 162 -0.34 -16.74 -15.59
CA LYS A 162 -1.53 -17.07 -14.78
C LYS A 162 -1.44 -18.45 -14.12
N LYS A 163 -0.71 -19.43 -14.74
CA LYS A 163 -0.59 -20.81 -14.23
C LYS A 163 0.12 -20.88 -12.87
N LYS A 164 0.98 -19.93 -12.56
CA LYS A 164 1.70 -19.84 -11.28
C LYS A 164 1.30 -18.62 -10.44
N SER A 165 0.19 -17.99 -10.80
CA SER A 165 -0.30 -16.79 -10.14
C SER A 165 -1.64 -17.05 -9.48
N SER A 166 -1.88 -16.44 -8.33
CA SER A 166 -3.16 -16.50 -7.65
C SER A 166 -3.49 -15.16 -6.96
N VAL A 167 -4.77 -14.92 -6.80
CA VAL A 167 -5.31 -13.91 -5.90
C VAL A 167 -5.86 -14.64 -4.69
N ILE A 168 -5.58 -14.16 -3.49
CA ILE A 168 -6.02 -14.78 -2.24
C ILE A 168 -7.42 -14.23 -1.92
N GLY A 169 -8.40 -15.13 -1.78
CA GLY A 169 -9.79 -14.75 -1.50
C GLY A 169 -10.37 -13.80 -2.55
N ALA A 170 -10.97 -12.72 -2.11
CA ALA A 170 -11.52 -11.67 -2.98
C ALA A 170 -10.47 -10.67 -3.46
N GLY A 171 -9.24 -10.76 -2.96
CA GLY A 171 -8.15 -9.81 -3.20
C GLY A 171 -7.63 -9.19 -1.91
N GLY A 172 -6.62 -8.35 -2.06
CA GLY A 172 -5.96 -7.69 -0.93
C GLY A 172 -4.59 -8.28 -0.58
N THR A 173 -3.95 -7.66 0.39
CA THR A 173 -2.64 -8.07 0.92
C THR A 173 -2.77 -8.64 2.33
N VAL A 174 -3.58 -7.98 3.15
CA VAL A 174 -4.03 -8.39 4.48
C VAL A 174 -5.50 -7.98 4.62
N GLY A 175 -6.21 -8.54 5.58
CA GLY A 175 -7.55 -8.11 5.93
C GLY A 175 -7.55 -6.84 6.79
N VAL A 176 -8.74 -6.34 7.13
CA VAL A 176 -8.92 -5.28 8.14
C VAL A 176 -9.11 -5.93 9.50
N ASP A 177 -8.34 -5.50 10.47
CA ASP A 177 -8.53 -5.90 11.85
C ASP A 177 -9.72 -5.13 12.45
N LEU A 178 -10.87 -5.81 12.58
CA LEU A 178 -12.08 -5.21 13.11
C LEU A 178 -12.03 -4.93 14.61
N SER A 179 -11.02 -5.43 15.34
CA SER A 179 -10.78 -5.02 16.72
C SER A 179 -10.13 -3.65 16.82
N VAL A 180 -9.38 -3.26 15.78
CA VAL A 180 -8.77 -1.93 15.63
C VAL A 180 -9.76 -0.97 14.95
N PHE A 181 -10.36 -1.39 13.82
CA PHE A 181 -11.39 -0.64 13.11
C PHE A 181 -12.78 -1.00 13.63
N ASP A 182 -13.01 -0.69 14.90
CA ASP A 182 -14.21 -1.04 15.65
C ASP A 182 -15.31 0.01 15.46
N PHE A 183 -16.31 -0.33 14.64
CA PHE A 183 -17.44 0.57 14.35
C PHE A 183 -18.21 0.99 15.59
N SER A 184 -18.24 0.20 16.66
CA SER A 184 -18.94 0.56 17.89
C SER A 184 -18.38 1.82 18.56
N LYS A 185 -17.09 2.15 18.29
CA LYS A 185 -16.40 3.35 18.80
C LYS A 185 -16.60 4.59 17.92
N ARG A 186 -17.26 4.45 16.75
CA ARG A 186 -17.40 5.55 15.80
C ARG A 186 -17.97 6.82 16.41
N GLY A 187 -19.04 6.72 17.20
CA GLY A 187 -19.67 7.89 17.82
C GLY A 187 -18.76 8.63 18.79
N GLN A 188 -18.03 7.88 19.63
CA GLN A 188 -17.04 8.46 20.54
C GLN A 188 -15.91 9.14 19.77
N TYR A 189 -15.33 8.47 18.80
CA TYR A 189 -14.22 8.99 18.01
C TYR A 189 -14.61 10.20 17.17
N LYS A 190 -15.81 10.19 16.56
CA LYS A 190 -16.33 11.36 15.82
C LYS A 190 -16.43 12.59 16.74
N PHE A 191 -16.94 12.43 17.94
CA PHE A 191 -17.04 13.51 18.94
C PHE A 191 -15.65 14.04 19.35
N GLU A 192 -14.66 13.15 19.56
CA GLU A 192 -13.29 13.56 19.89
C GLU A 192 -12.66 14.37 18.76
N VAL A 193 -12.85 13.95 17.49
CA VAL A 193 -12.31 14.66 16.31
C VAL A 193 -13.02 15.98 16.10
N GLN A 194 -14.33 16.07 16.35
CA GLN A 194 -15.06 17.34 16.27
C GLN A 194 -14.62 18.34 17.33
N LYS A 195 -14.24 17.87 18.54
CA LYS A 195 -13.61 18.76 19.54
C LYS A 195 -12.24 19.27 19.10
N GLU A 196 -11.47 18.44 18.40
CA GLU A 196 -10.16 18.82 17.84
C GLU A 196 -10.33 19.77 16.66
N TYR A 197 -11.36 19.57 15.83
CA TYR A 197 -11.70 20.36 14.65
C TYR A 197 -13.18 20.78 14.67
N PRO A 198 -13.56 21.86 15.39
CA PRO A 198 -14.96 22.31 15.50
C PRO A 198 -15.62 22.63 14.17
N VAL A 199 -14.82 22.98 13.15
CA VAL A 199 -15.32 23.26 11.79
C VAL A 199 -15.99 22.03 11.13
N LEU A 200 -15.79 20.82 11.65
CA LEU A 200 -16.43 19.58 11.17
C LEU A 200 -17.85 19.37 11.75
N GLU A 201 -18.25 20.15 12.75
CA GLU A 201 -19.57 20.04 13.36
C GLU A 201 -20.65 20.45 12.32
N ASP A 202 -21.73 19.69 12.28
CA ASP A 202 -22.88 19.89 11.37
C ASP A 202 -22.55 19.89 9.87
N LYS A 203 -21.36 19.41 9.47
CA LYS A 203 -20.97 19.31 8.06
C LYS A 203 -20.93 17.87 7.55
N ILE A 204 -21.13 17.73 6.24
CA ILE A 204 -20.77 16.51 5.52
C ILE A 204 -19.26 16.50 5.33
N VAL A 205 -18.59 15.55 5.97
CA VAL A 205 -17.14 15.46 5.97
C VAL A 205 -16.65 14.48 4.89
N PHE A 206 -16.05 15.03 3.84
CA PHE A 206 -15.25 14.25 2.89
C PHE A 206 -13.89 13.96 3.52
N GLY A 207 -13.43 12.73 3.41
CA GLY A 207 -12.17 12.30 3.98
C GLY A 207 -11.21 11.76 2.94
N TYR A 208 -9.93 12.00 3.15
CA TYR A 208 -8.84 11.36 2.43
C TYR A 208 -7.84 10.77 3.42
N VAL A 209 -7.41 9.53 3.18
CA VAL A 209 -6.36 8.88 3.98
C VAL A 209 -5.32 8.28 3.05
N GLY A 210 -4.07 8.73 3.18
CA GLY A 210 -2.97 8.26 2.36
C GLY A 210 -1.86 9.28 2.20
N ARG A 211 -0.79 8.90 1.49
CA ARG A 211 0.27 9.86 1.13
C ARG A 211 -0.30 10.95 0.21
N ILE A 212 0.04 12.19 0.49
CA ILE A 212 -0.32 13.32 -0.36
C ILE A 212 0.72 13.38 -1.48
N GLU A 213 0.36 12.79 -2.63
CA GLU A 213 1.21 12.69 -3.82
C GLU A 213 0.32 12.72 -5.09
N THR A 214 0.91 13.08 -6.23
CA THR A 214 0.19 13.23 -7.50
C THR A 214 -0.53 11.97 -7.94
N ASP A 215 0.11 10.79 -7.81
CA ASP A 215 -0.49 9.49 -8.20
C ASP A 215 -1.77 9.14 -7.41
N LYS A 216 -2.03 9.86 -6.31
CA LYS A 216 -3.22 9.67 -5.47
C LYS A 216 -4.40 10.56 -5.85
N GLY A 217 -4.26 11.37 -6.92
CA GLY A 217 -5.34 12.21 -7.43
C GLY A 217 -5.68 13.38 -6.51
N ILE A 218 -4.68 13.91 -5.79
CA ILE A 218 -4.89 14.99 -4.82
C ILE A 218 -5.27 16.30 -5.52
N ASN A 219 -4.71 16.59 -6.69
CA ASN A 219 -5.10 17.76 -7.46
C ASN A 219 -6.58 17.72 -7.82
N GLU A 220 -7.05 16.59 -8.33
CA GLU A 220 -8.45 16.38 -8.71
C GLU A 220 -9.37 16.48 -7.50
N LEU A 221 -8.98 15.89 -6.35
CA LEU A 221 -9.74 15.99 -5.11
C LEU A 221 -9.91 17.46 -4.67
N LEU A 222 -8.81 18.20 -4.63
CA LEU A 222 -8.84 19.60 -4.18
C LEU A 222 -9.60 20.48 -5.17
N MET A 223 -9.42 20.31 -6.48
CA MET A 223 -10.14 21.02 -7.53
C MET A 223 -11.65 20.70 -7.50
N ALA A 224 -12.01 19.43 -7.36
CA ALA A 224 -13.40 19.01 -7.23
C ALA A 224 -14.05 19.59 -5.97
N PHE A 225 -13.35 19.54 -4.83
CA PHE A 225 -13.85 20.14 -3.59
C PHE A 225 -14.00 21.66 -3.70
N GLN A 226 -13.04 22.36 -4.31
CA GLN A 226 -13.13 23.79 -4.61
C GLN A 226 -14.38 24.12 -5.45
N LYS A 227 -14.64 23.31 -6.48
CA LYS A 227 -15.76 23.49 -7.41
C LYS A 227 -17.14 23.35 -6.72
N THR A 228 -17.24 22.54 -5.65
CA THR A 228 -18.50 22.38 -4.91
C THR A 228 -18.93 23.71 -4.27
N ASN A 229 -17.98 24.51 -3.80
CA ASN A 229 -18.20 25.82 -3.14
C ASN A 229 -19.37 25.79 -2.14
N ASN A 230 -19.50 24.69 -1.38
CA ASN A 230 -20.60 24.48 -0.44
C ASN A 230 -20.08 24.63 1.01
N PRO A 231 -20.63 25.59 1.80
CA PRO A 231 -20.21 25.83 3.17
C PRO A 231 -20.53 24.67 4.13
N ASP A 232 -21.50 23.80 3.77
CA ASP A 232 -21.90 22.63 4.58
C ASP A 232 -20.97 21.44 4.38
N PHE A 233 -19.91 21.58 3.56
CA PHE A 233 -18.93 20.55 3.31
C PHE A 233 -17.60 20.87 3.99
N ALA A 234 -16.92 19.82 4.47
CA ALA A 234 -15.54 19.90 4.94
C ALA A 234 -14.70 18.77 4.31
N LEU A 235 -13.40 18.99 4.18
CA LEU A 235 -12.44 18.01 3.69
C LEU A 235 -11.38 17.75 4.76
N LEU A 236 -11.33 16.53 5.27
CA LEU A 236 -10.33 16.07 6.24
C LEU A 236 -9.29 15.16 5.57
N MET A 237 -8.05 15.62 5.52
CA MET A 237 -6.94 14.92 4.86
C MET A 237 -5.93 14.38 5.88
N ILE A 238 -5.80 13.06 5.95
CA ILE A 238 -4.87 12.37 6.84
C ILE A 238 -3.72 11.79 6.02
N GLY A 239 -2.52 12.29 6.23
CA GLY A 239 -1.31 11.80 5.55
C GLY A 239 -0.21 12.83 5.45
N ARG A 240 0.98 12.36 5.06
CA ARG A 240 2.14 13.23 4.82
C ARG A 240 2.24 13.58 3.34
N PHE A 241 2.75 14.78 3.07
CA PHE A 241 3.26 15.12 1.75
C PHE A 241 4.48 14.22 1.44
N ASP A 242 4.50 13.64 0.24
CA ASP A 242 5.68 12.88 -0.22
C ASP A 242 6.62 13.82 -0.96
N ASP A 243 7.69 14.26 -0.32
CA ASP A 243 8.66 15.25 -0.84
C ASP A 243 9.25 14.89 -2.22
N LEU A 244 9.24 13.60 -2.58
CA LEU A 244 9.77 13.12 -3.85
C LEU A 244 8.74 13.01 -4.98
N ARG A 245 7.44 13.02 -4.65
CA ARG A 245 6.34 12.74 -5.59
C ARG A 245 5.16 13.70 -5.48
N CYS A 246 5.31 14.73 -4.68
CA CYS A 246 4.30 15.74 -4.46
C CYS A 246 4.47 16.87 -5.48
N ASP A 247 4.04 16.61 -6.73
CA ASP A 247 3.95 17.61 -7.79
C ASP A 247 2.48 18.06 -7.89
N LEU A 248 2.05 18.82 -6.88
CA LEU A 248 0.70 19.38 -6.81
C LEU A 248 0.68 20.78 -7.43
N ASP A 249 -0.46 21.15 -8.00
CA ASP A 249 -0.71 22.50 -8.49
C ASP A 249 -0.56 23.51 -7.34
N PRO A 250 0.39 24.48 -7.42
CA PRO A 250 0.64 25.42 -6.34
C PRO A 250 -0.55 26.31 -6.00
N GLU A 251 -1.38 26.68 -7.01
CA GLU A 251 -2.53 27.56 -6.81
C GLU A 251 -3.65 26.82 -6.06
N ILE A 252 -3.93 25.58 -6.45
CA ILE A 252 -4.94 24.77 -5.75
C ILE A 252 -4.49 24.42 -4.33
N LEU A 253 -3.20 24.14 -4.13
CA LEU A 253 -2.65 23.89 -2.80
C LEU A 253 -2.70 25.12 -1.91
N LYS A 254 -2.39 26.31 -2.46
CA LYS A 254 -2.48 27.58 -1.75
C LYS A 254 -3.91 27.86 -1.33
N TRP A 255 -4.87 27.69 -2.25
CA TRP A 255 -6.29 27.83 -1.95
C TRP A 255 -6.70 26.85 -0.84
N ALA A 256 -6.37 25.58 -0.95
CA ALA A 256 -6.72 24.56 0.03
C ALA A 256 -6.19 24.86 1.43
N LYS A 257 -4.95 25.36 1.53
CA LYS A 257 -4.34 25.76 2.82
C LYS A 257 -4.95 27.02 3.44
N SER A 258 -5.59 27.87 2.63
CA SER A 258 -6.27 29.08 3.11
C SER A 258 -7.76 28.88 3.40
N ASN A 259 -8.34 27.74 3.01
CA ASN A 259 -9.74 27.44 3.20
C ASN A 259 -9.96 26.73 4.55
N GLU A 260 -10.76 27.34 5.43
CA GLU A 260 -11.04 26.81 6.79
C GLU A 260 -11.73 25.44 6.79
N ASN A 261 -12.44 25.10 5.69
CA ASN A 261 -13.12 23.82 5.53
C ASN A 261 -12.19 22.70 5.00
N VAL A 262 -10.91 22.98 4.74
CA VAL A 262 -9.91 21.99 4.30
C VAL A 262 -8.87 21.79 5.40
N ILE A 263 -8.87 20.63 6.01
CA ILE A 263 -8.00 20.28 7.14
C ILE A 263 -6.91 19.32 6.67
N PHE A 264 -5.66 19.75 6.76
CA PHE A 264 -4.48 18.90 6.61
C PHE A 264 -3.99 18.45 8.00
N HIS A 265 -4.49 17.35 8.49
CA HIS A 265 -4.09 16.81 9.82
C HIS A 265 -2.62 16.39 9.87
N GLY A 266 -2.08 15.91 8.73
CA GLY A 266 -0.77 15.29 8.70
C GLY A 266 -0.84 13.78 8.96
N PHE A 267 0.28 13.18 9.38
CA PHE A 267 0.36 11.74 9.64
C PHE A 267 -0.26 11.38 10.99
N SER A 268 -1.05 10.33 11.01
CA SER A 268 -1.56 9.74 12.24
C SER A 268 -1.41 8.21 12.24
N CYS A 269 -1.25 7.63 13.42
CA CYS A 269 -1.41 6.19 13.65
C CYS A 269 -2.85 5.85 14.10
N GLU A 270 -3.67 6.85 14.48
CA GLU A 270 -5.04 6.68 14.96
C GLU A 270 -6.06 6.78 13.82
N ILE A 271 -5.80 6.07 12.72
CA ILE A 271 -6.64 6.11 11.51
C ILE A 271 -8.13 5.84 11.79
N PRO A 272 -8.50 4.83 12.63
CA PRO A 272 -9.92 4.58 12.94
C PRO A 272 -10.62 5.80 13.57
N LYS A 273 -9.92 6.55 14.42
CA LYS A 273 -10.44 7.77 15.07
C LYS A 273 -10.82 8.81 14.02
N TYR A 274 -9.90 9.16 13.14
CA TYR A 274 -10.16 10.18 12.12
C TYR A 274 -11.14 9.72 11.03
N MET A 275 -11.11 8.43 10.65
CA MET A 275 -12.12 7.86 9.74
C MET A 275 -13.54 7.94 10.31
N SER A 276 -13.67 7.88 11.64
CA SER A 276 -14.97 7.99 12.32
C SER A 276 -15.66 9.34 12.09
N ALA A 277 -14.89 10.40 11.85
CA ALA A 277 -15.42 11.73 11.56
C ALA A 277 -15.75 11.92 10.07
N MET A 278 -15.33 11.00 9.20
CA MET A 278 -15.61 11.07 7.77
C MET A 278 -16.96 10.43 7.45
N ASP A 279 -17.81 11.13 6.72
CA ASP A 279 -19.04 10.57 6.18
C ASP A 279 -18.77 9.86 4.86
N ILE A 280 -17.86 10.39 4.04
CA ILE A 280 -17.49 9.90 2.71
C ILE A 280 -15.97 9.83 2.61
N LEU A 281 -15.41 8.63 2.36
CA LEU A 281 -14.01 8.52 1.94
C LEU A 281 -13.91 8.77 0.43
N VAL A 282 -13.05 9.71 0.02
CA VAL A 282 -12.70 9.93 -1.39
C VAL A 282 -11.30 9.38 -1.64
N HIS A 283 -11.19 8.41 -2.56
CA HIS A 283 -9.92 7.76 -2.89
C HIS A 283 -9.65 7.84 -4.41
N PRO A 284 -9.22 9.00 -4.93
CA PRO A 284 -9.16 9.30 -6.37
C PRO A 284 -7.86 8.84 -7.03
N THR A 285 -7.31 7.72 -6.58
CA THR A 285 -6.00 7.21 -7.02
C THR A 285 -5.96 6.81 -8.49
N TYR A 286 -4.83 7.02 -9.17
CA TYR A 286 -4.62 6.59 -10.56
C TYR A 286 -4.23 5.12 -10.68
N ARG A 287 -3.71 4.53 -9.61
CA ARG A 287 -3.31 3.13 -9.53
C ARG A 287 -3.25 2.62 -8.10
N GLU A 288 -3.64 1.39 -7.90
CA GLU A 288 -3.57 0.73 -6.60
C GLU A 288 -3.44 -0.80 -6.79
N GLY A 289 -2.97 -1.49 -5.76
CA GLY A 289 -2.99 -2.96 -5.74
C GLY A 289 -4.37 -3.50 -5.44
N PHE A 290 -4.81 -3.25 -4.23
CA PHE A 290 -6.16 -3.48 -3.69
C PHE A 290 -6.28 -2.59 -2.47
N SER A 291 -7.12 -1.59 -2.51
CA SER A 291 -7.08 -0.52 -1.53
C SER A 291 -7.48 -0.95 -0.13
N MET A 292 -6.49 -1.02 0.77
CA MET A 292 -6.73 -1.26 2.20
C MET A 292 -7.53 -0.12 2.84
N VAL A 293 -7.25 1.12 2.45
CA VAL A 293 -7.91 2.28 3.03
C VAL A 293 -9.41 2.31 2.74
N ILE A 294 -9.84 1.82 1.57
CA ILE A 294 -11.26 1.68 1.25
C ILE A 294 -11.91 0.65 2.18
N GLN A 295 -11.27 -0.51 2.37
CA GLN A 295 -11.81 -1.54 3.28
C GLN A 295 -11.89 -1.05 4.72
N GLN A 296 -10.88 -0.31 5.19
CA GLN A 296 -10.84 0.31 6.52
C GLN A 296 -11.97 1.33 6.69
N ALA A 297 -12.18 2.19 5.69
CA ALA A 297 -13.26 3.17 5.71
C ALA A 297 -14.66 2.51 5.69
N MET A 298 -14.83 1.45 4.90
CA MET A 298 -16.07 0.64 4.92
C MET A 298 -16.31 0.02 6.30
N ALA A 299 -15.27 -0.50 6.96
CA ALA A 299 -15.36 -1.03 8.32
C ALA A 299 -15.78 0.05 9.34
N MET A 300 -15.37 1.30 9.11
CA MET A 300 -15.78 2.44 9.94
C MET A 300 -17.10 3.10 9.45
N GLY A 301 -17.79 2.50 8.47
CA GLY A 301 -19.10 2.97 7.99
C GLY A 301 -19.08 4.24 7.14
N CYS A 302 -17.95 4.54 6.47
CA CYS A 302 -17.89 5.63 5.50
C CYS A 302 -18.51 5.19 4.16
N ALA A 303 -19.24 6.08 3.50
CA ALA A 303 -19.53 5.93 2.08
C ALA A 303 -18.25 6.09 1.26
N ILE A 304 -18.19 5.47 0.07
CA ILE A 304 -16.95 5.45 -0.71
C ILE A 304 -17.15 6.11 -2.08
N ILE A 305 -16.24 7.02 -2.43
CA ILE A 305 -16.05 7.49 -3.81
C ILE A 305 -14.62 7.13 -4.20
N THR A 306 -14.46 6.34 -5.27
CA THR A 306 -13.13 5.96 -5.76
C THR A 306 -13.09 5.86 -7.27
N THR A 307 -11.88 5.86 -7.83
CA THR A 307 -11.67 5.75 -9.27
C THR A 307 -11.90 4.33 -9.79
N ASN A 308 -12.36 4.24 -11.04
CA ASN A 308 -12.59 2.97 -11.73
C ASN A 308 -11.29 2.39 -12.31
N VAL A 309 -10.27 2.26 -11.46
CA VAL A 309 -8.99 1.64 -11.82
C VAL A 309 -8.89 0.23 -11.21
N PRO A 310 -8.00 -0.64 -11.73
CA PRO A 310 -7.74 -1.96 -11.13
C PRO A 310 -7.37 -1.84 -9.64
N GLY A 311 -7.92 -2.74 -8.83
CA GLY A 311 -7.78 -2.74 -7.38
C GLY A 311 -8.95 -2.04 -6.70
N PRO A 312 -9.04 -0.71 -6.61
CA PRO A 312 -10.16 0.01 -6.01
C PRO A 312 -11.53 -0.41 -6.53
N SER A 313 -11.67 -0.53 -7.85
CA SER A 313 -12.93 -0.93 -8.47
C SER A 313 -13.35 -2.38 -8.23
N GLU A 314 -12.51 -3.18 -7.59
CA GLU A 314 -12.83 -4.56 -7.19
C GLU A 314 -13.33 -4.66 -5.74
N VAL A 315 -13.06 -3.62 -4.94
CA VAL A 315 -13.56 -3.51 -3.56
C VAL A 315 -15.01 -3.01 -3.56
N ILE A 316 -15.41 -2.26 -4.60
CA ILE A 316 -16.69 -1.57 -4.66
C ILE A 316 -17.66 -2.27 -5.61
N GLU A 317 -18.84 -2.59 -5.10
CA GLU A 317 -20.02 -2.92 -5.93
C GLU A 317 -20.69 -1.60 -6.34
N LYS A 318 -20.50 -1.22 -7.62
CA LYS A 318 -20.94 0.07 -8.17
C LYS A 318 -22.42 0.36 -7.86
N GLY A 319 -22.69 1.52 -7.26
CA GLY A 319 -24.04 1.98 -6.93
C GLY A 319 -24.68 1.33 -5.71
N LYS A 320 -23.97 0.39 -5.02
CA LYS A 320 -24.44 -0.27 -3.82
C LYS A 320 -23.54 -0.02 -2.61
N SER A 321 -22.23 -0.27 -2.75
CA SER A 321 -21.26 -0.05 -1.69
C SER A 321 -20.36 1.17 -1.93
N GLY A 322 -20.58 1.91 -3.02
CA GLY A 322 -19.85 3.14 -3.34
C GLY A 322 -20.05 3.61 -4.77
N LEU A 323 -19.42 4.73 -5.08
CA LEU A 323 -19.39 5.33 -6.41
C LEU A 323 -18.04 5.10 -7.08
N LEU A 324 -18.07 4.72 -8.36
CA LEU A 324 -16.91 4.62 -9.23
C LEU A 324 -16.91 5.77 -10.23
N VAL A 325 -15.85 6.56 -10.19
CA VAL A 325 -15.64 7.72 -11.08
C VAL A 325 -14.45 7.47 -12.01
N PRO A 326 -14.36 8.12 -13.18
CA PRO A 326 -13.13 8.07 -13.99
C PRO A 326 -11.93 8.61 -13.20
N ASP A 327 -10.72 8.11 -13.47
CA ASP A 327 -9.50 8.71 -12.94
C ASP A 327 -9.15 10.00 -13.70
N ARG A 328 -8.43 10.92 -13.04
CA ARG A 328 -7.97 12.19 -13.62
C ARG A 328 -9.09 13.09 -14.13
N THR A 329 -10.23 13.08 -13.47
CA THR A 329 -11.35 13.97 -13.72
C THR A 329 -11.75 14.70 -12.45
N ILE A 330 -12.33 15.89 -12.63
CA ILE A 330 -12.81 16.77 -11.53
C ILE A 330 -14.34 16.88 -11.52
N ASP A 331 -15.04 16.21 -12.44
CA ASP A 331 -16.50 16.19 -12.58
C ASP A 331 -17.13 14.99 -11.89
#